data_08eb0da541c09e00eb07d47e205d01b2
#
_entry.id   08eb0da541c09e00eb07d47e205d01b2
#
_cell.length_a   1.000
_cell.length_b   1.000
_cell.length_c   1.000
_cell.angle_alpha   90.00
_cell.angle_beta   90.00
_cell.angle_gamma   90.00
#
_symmetry.space_group_name_H-M   'P 1'
#
loop_
_entity.id
_entity.type
_entity.pdbx_description
1 polymer ?
#
loop_
_entity_poly.entity_id
_entity_poly.type
_entity_poly.pdbx_seq_one_letter_code
_entity_poly.pdbx_strand_id
1 'polypeptide(L)'
;VKGELIDGELKGSPVIKEKRDKEVGAVKWTLANGATVIYKHADYEKESVDLRGVSRGGHNRYADQDMPSITMMNGLISSYGLGKFNQMDLAQKLAGIQDRCGVSVSGGTENVNGSTTPKDLETMFKLLYLRFEEPRFDKEIHDVTMQKYLELIPTMKKDPSSIMQDSLSLIMSN
;
A
#
# COMPACT_ATOMS: atom_id res chain seq x y z
N VAL A 1 13.20 16.43 10.87
CA VAL A 1 13.96 15.24 10.44
C VAL A 1 14.82 15.62 9.25
N LYS A 2 16.13 15.38 9.32
CA LYS A 2 17.11 15.71 8.27
C LYS A 2 17.21 14.56 7.24
N GLY A 3 17.60 14.92 6.01
CA GLY A 3 17.81 13.98 4.90
C GLY A 3 16.65 13.94 3.91
N GLU A 4 16.93 13.56 2.68
CA GLU A 4 15.92 13.34 1.64
C GLU A 4 15.23 11.98 1.82
N LEU A 5 14.01 11.82 1.27
CA LEU A 5 13.33 10.53 1.27
C LEU A 5 14.18 9.47 0.56
N ILE A 6 14.74 9.83 -0.56
CA ILE A 6 15.61 8.99 -1.38
C ILE A 6 16.91 9.73 -1.61
N ASP A 7 18.03 9.05 -1.40
CA ASP A 7 19.35 9.60 -1.69
C ASP A 7 19.71 9.28 -3.15
N GLY A 8 19.90 10.30 -3.97
CA GLY A 8 20.25 10.17 -5.37
C GLY A 8 19.07 10.31 -6.36
N GLU A 9 19.38 10.17 -7.62
CA GLU A 9 18.42 10.33 -8.73
C GLU A 9 17.86 8.97 -9.14
N LEU A 10 16.54 8.87 -9.22
CA LEU A 10 15.86 7.66 -9.68
C LEU A 10 15.81 7.63 -11.20
N LYS A 11 16.25 6.53 -11.81
CA LYS A 11 16.02 6.28 -13.24
C LYS A 11 14.64 5.65 -13.44
N GLY A 12 13.73 6.40 -14.06
CA GLY A 12 12.43 5.90 -14.46
C GLY A 12 12.54 4.90 -15.63
N SER A 13 11.57 3.99 -15.73
CA SER A 13 11.43 3.13 -16.91
C SER A 13 10.82 3.93 -18.07
N PRO A 14 11.44 3.96 -19.26
CA PRO A 14 10.94 4.75 -20.38
C PRO A 14 9.61 4.21 -20.91
N VAL A 15 8.80 5.13 -21.44
CA VAL A 15 7.57 4.77 -22.17
C VAL A 15 7.96 4.24 -23.55
N ILE A 16 7.61 3.00 -23.85
CA ILE A 16 7.87 2.35 -25.14
C ILE A 16 6.65 2.32 -26.06
N LYS A 17 5.46 2.54 -25.54
CA LYS A 17 4.23 2.59 -26.31
C LYS A 17 3.22 3.54 -25.67
N GLU A 18 2.60 4.38 -26.48
CA GLU A 18 1.47 5.23 -26.09
C GLU A 18 0.25 4.89 -26.94
N LYS A 19 -0.92 4.81 -26.32
CA LYS A 19 -2.22 4.67 -26.97
C LYS A 19 -3.21 5.62 -26.30
N ARG A 20 -3.91 6.42 -27.11
CA ARG A 20 -4.97 7.32 -26.64
C ARG A 20 -6.33 6.68 -26.88
N ASP A 21 -7.12 6.64 -25.84
CA ASP A 21 -8.51 6.23 -25.89
C ASP A 21 -9.40 7.47 -25.89
N LYS A 22 -10.02 7.74 -27.04
CA LYS A 22 -10.84 8.94 -27.22
C LYS A 22 -12.23 8.81 -26.58
N GLU A 23 -12.74 7.59 -26.40
CA GLU A 23 -14.08 7.37 -25.85
C GLU A 23 -14.12 7.70 -24.36
N VAL A 24 -13.07 7.30 -23.64
CA VAL A 24 -12.97 7.57 -22.19
C VAL A 24 -12.03 8.74 -21.86
N GLY A 25 -11.37 9.33 -22.85
CA GLY A 25 -10.44 10.45 -22.66
C GLY A 25 -9.18 10.08 -21.88
N ALA A 26 -8.70 8.83 -22.03
CA ALA A 26 -7.54 8.33 -21.31
C ALA A 26 -6.33 8.11 -22.21
N VAL A 27 -5.15 8.15 -21.61
CA VAL A 27 -3.88 7.79 -22.27
C VAL A 27 -3.33 6.56 -21.59
N LYS A 28 -2.98 5.55 -22.37
CA LYS A 28 -2.35 4.32 -21.90
C LYS A 28 -0.88 4.31 -22.32
N TRP A 29 0.02 4.21 -21.35
CA TRP A 29 1.44 4.01 -21.54
C TRP A 29 1.83 2.59 -21.20
N THR A 30 2.71 2.00 -22.02
CA THR A 30 3.42 0.77 -21.66
C THR A 30 4.87 1.16 -21.41
N LEU A 31 5.38 0.80 -20.25
CA LEU A 31 6.74 1.08 -19.82
C LEU A 31 7.67 -0.09 -20.23
N ALA A 32 8.96 0.18 -20.38
CA ALA A 32 9.94 -0.83 -20.77
C ALA A 32 10.06 -2.00 -19.76
N ASN A 33 9.73 -1.75 -18.50
CA ASN A 33 9.67 -2.80 -17.45
C ASN A 33 8.39 -3.66 -17.50
N GLY A 34 7.51 -3.45 -18.48
CA GLY A 34 6.25 -4.17 -18.63
C GLY A 34 5.05 -3.57 -17.90
N ALA A 35 5.25 -2.56 -17.06
CA ALA A 35 4.14 -1.91 -16.39
C ALA A 35 3.25 -1.15 -17.38
N THR A 36 1.95 -1.15 -17.12
CA THR A 36 0.97 -0.36 -17.86
C THR A 36 0.46 0.77 -16.95
N VAL A 37 0.52 2.00 -17.46
CA VAL A 37 -0.02 3.18 -16.78
C VAL A 37 -1.19 3.70 -17.60
N ILE A 38 -2.34 3.90 -16.97
CA ILE A 38 -3.51 4.53 -17.59
C ILE A 38 -3.72 5.85 -16.87
N TYR A 39 -3.58 6.95 -17.61
CA TYR A 39 -3.78 8.30 -17.11
C TYR A 39 -5.06 8.88 -17.70
N LYS A 40 -5.89 9.44 -16.83
CA LYS A 40 -7.07 10.20 -17.22
C LYS A 40 -7.12 11.51 -16.43
N HIS A 41 -7.22 12.61 -17.15
CA HIS A 41 -7.56 13.89 -16.55
C HIS A 41 -9.06 13.94 -16.25
N ALA A 42 -9.43 14.43 -15.06
CA ALA A 42 -10.81 14.57 -14.63
C ALA A 42 -10.98 15.85 -13.82
N ASP A 43 -12.08 16.55 -14.05
CA ASP A 43 -12.39 17.85 -13.41
C ASP A 43 -13.37 17.71 -12.23
N TYR A 44 -13.55 16.50 -11.70
CA TYR A 44 -14.51 16.25 -10.60
C TYR A 44 -14.04 16.85 -9.29
N GLU A 45 -12.75 16.80 -9.05
CA GLU A 45 -12.11 17.28 -7.83
C GLU A 45 -10.86 18.07 -8.19
N LYS A 46 -10.81 19.32 -7.74
CA LYS A 46 -9.65 20.18 -8.00
C LYS A 46 -8.51 19.78 -7.08
N GLU A 47 -7.30 19.83 -7.61
CA GLU A 47 -6.06 19.60 -6.87
C GLU A 47 -5.96 18.22 -6.19
N SER A 48 -6.61 17.21 -6.77
CA SER A 48 -6.50 15.81 -6.33
C SER A 48 -5.89 14.95 -7.43
N VAL A 49 -5.02 14.03 -7.04
CA VAL A 49 -4.49 12.96 -7.88
C VAL A 49 -4.67 11.64 -7.16
N ASP A 50 -5.44 10.75 -7.75
CA ASP A 50 -5.66 9.40 -7.24
C ASP A 50 -4.87 8.38 -8.05
N LEU A 51 -4.16 7.49 -7.36
CA LEU A 51 -3.41 6.37 -7.92
C LEU A 51 -4.04 5.05 -7.50
N ARG A 52 -4.26 4.18 -8.48
CA ARG A 52 -4.58 2.77 -8.27
C ARG A 52 -3.67 1.88 -9.09
N GLY A 53 -3.00 0.97 -8.42
CA GLY A 53 -2.26 -0.11 -9.06
C GLY A 53 -2.83 -1.45 -8.66
N VAL A 54 -2.87 -2.39 -9.62
CA VAL A 54 -3.34 -3.75 -9.40
C VAL A 54 -2.41 -4.70 -10.13
N SER A 55 -1.93 -5.73 -9.44
CA SER A 55 -1.22 -6.86 -9.99
C SER A 55 -1.96 -8.16 -9.66
N ARG A 56 -1.87 -9.15 -10.55
CA ARG A 56 -2.39 -10.49 -10.27
C ARG A 56 -1.40 -11.23 -9.38
N GLY A 57 -1.91 -11.77 -8.28
CA GLY A 57 -1.09 -12.45 -7.29
C GLY A 57 -1.91 -12.70 -6.04
N GLY A 58 -1.60 -11.99 -4.96
CA GLY A 58 -2.33 -12.07 -3.73
C GLY A 58 -1.99 -13.30 -2.91
N HIS A 59 -2.69 -13.45 -1.79
CA HIS A 59 -2.36 -14.53 -0.85
C HIS A 59 -2.79 -15.93 -1.33
N ASN A 60 -3.60 -16.04 -2.38
CA ASN A 60 -3.89 -17.35 -3.00
C ASN A 60 -2.64 -18.05 -3.60
N ARG A 61 -1.51 -17.35 -3.68
CA ARG A 61 -0.22 -17.90 -4.14
C ARG A 61 0.59 -18.56 -3.01
N TYR A 62 0.19 -18.41 -1.78
CA TYR A 62 0.91 -18.87 -0.60
C TYR A 62 0.20 -20.09 0.01
N ALA A 63 0.94 -20.84 0.81
CA ALA A 63 0.38 -22.00 1.51
C ALA A 63 -0.51 -21.56 2.68
N ASP A 64 -1.48 -22.39 3.05
CA ASP A 64 -2.44 -22.10 4.14
C ASP A 64 -1.74 -21.79 5.47
N GLN A 65 -0.60 -22.42 5.72
CA GLN A 65 0.21 -22.16 6.91
C GLN A 65 0.72 -20.71 7.02
N ASP A 66 0.86 -20.02 5.88
CA ASP A 66 1.37 -18.65 5.82
C ASP A 66 0.26 -17.60 5.94
N MET A 67 -1.01 -18.03 5.85
CA MET A 67 -2.18 -17.14 5.85
C MET A 67 -2.26 -16.23 7.08
N PRO A 68 -1.97 -16.68 8.32
CA PRO A 68 -1.98 -15.79 9.47
C PRO A 68 -0.98 -14.63 9.32
N SER A 69 0.23 -14.91 8.85
CA SER A 69 1.28 -13.91 8.64
C SER A 69 0.88 -12.90 7.55
N ILE A 70 0.33 -13.39 6.44
CA ILE A 70 -0.09 -12.55 5.30
C ILE A 70 -1.27 -11.65 5.71
N THR A 71 -2.24 -12.18 6.45
CA THR A 71 -3.37 -11.41 6.95
C THR A 71 -2.93 -10.27 7.86
N MET A 72 -1.96 -10.53 8.73
CA MET A 72 -1.41 -9.53 9.65
C MET A 72 -0.49 -8.53 8.94
N MET A 73 0.17 -8.92 7.86
CA MET A 73 1.14 -8.11 7.13
C MET A 73 0.56 -6.75 6.70
N ASN A 74 -0.66 -6.73 6.17
CA ASN A 74 -1.30 -5.50 5.72
C ASN A 74 -1.42 -4.44 6.83
N GLY A 75 -1.67 -4.85 8.06
CA GLY A 75 -1.71 -3.97 9.23
C GLY A 75 -0.33 -3.57 9.73
N LEU A 76 0.60 -4.51 9.73
CA LEU A 76 1.94 -4.32 10.29
C LEU A 76 2.85 -3.44 9.41
N ILE A 77 2.80 -3.63 8.09
CA ILE A 77 3.72 -2.97 7.16
C ILE A 77 3.64 -1.44 7.21
N SER A 78 2.48 -0.90 7.55
CA SER A 78 2.28 0.54 7.69
C SER A 78 2.86 1.10 9.00
N SER A 79 3.11 0.27 10.01
CA SER A 79 3.59 0.69 11.33
C SER A 79 5.12 0.75 11.44
N TYR A 80 5.85 0.14 10.51
CA TYR A 80 7.32 0.06 10.59
C TYR A 80 8.06 1.30 10.10
N GLY A 81 7.36 2.27 9.51
CA GLY A 81 8.00 3.35 8.78
C GLY A 81 8.40 2.94 7.38
N LEU A 82 9.43 3.57 6.79
CA LEU A 82 9.79 3.34 5.40
C LEU A 82 11.25 3.75 5.13
N GLY A 83 11.99 2.92 4.41
CA GLY A 83 13.38 3.15 4.12
C GLY A 83 14.19 3.39 5.38
N LYS A 84 14.93 4.47 5.43
CA LYS A 84 15.74 4.88 6.60
C LYS A 84 14.93 5.53 7.73
N PHE A 85 13.65 5.84 7.51
CA PHE A 85 12.81 6.54 8.48
C PHE A 85 11.92 5.58 9.26
N ASN A 86 11.95 5.65 10.59
CA ASN A 86 10.93 5.01 11.42
C ASN A 86 9.57 5.74 11.24
N GLN A 87 8.51 5.20 11.80
CA GLN A 87 7.15 5.76 11.64
C GLN A 87 7.05 7.22 12.12
N MET A 88 7.69 7.54 13.24
CA MET A 88 7.63 8.89 13.82
C MET A 88 8.42 9.89 12.97
N ASP A 89 9.61 9.53 12.54
CA ASP A 89 10.45 10.35 11.67
C ASP A 89 9.78 10.58 10.31
N LEU A 90 9.16 9.54 9.75
CA LEU A 90 8.42 9.63 8.50
C LEU A 90 7.23 10.57 8.64
N ALA A 91 6.45 10.44 9.72
CA ALA A 91 5.31 11.32 9.98
C ALA A 91 5.74 12.79 10.13
N GLN A 92 6.86 13.05 10.82
CA GLN A 92 7.40 14.40 10.93
C GLN A 92 7.90 14.93 9.58
N LYS A 93 8.54 14.08 8.78
CA LYS A 93 9.03 14.44 7.44
C LYS A 93 7.89 14.81 6.49
N LEU A 94 6.79 14.12 6.59
CA LEU A 94 5.59 14.32 5.76
C LEU A 94 4.60 15.33 6.37
N ALA A 95 4.96 15.99 7.45
CA ALA A 95 4.08 16.99 8.07
C ALA A 95 3.75 18.12 7.08
N GLY A 96 2.45 18.35 6.83
CA GLY A 96 1.97 19.33 5.87
C GLY A 96 1.90 18.84 4.42
N ILE A 97 2.32 17.61 4.14
CA ILE A 97 2.17 16.95 2.85
C ILE A 97 0.91 16.09 2.87
N GLN A 98 0.03 16.26 1.87
CA GLN A 98 -1.23 15.53 1.79
C GLN A 98 -1.06 14.27 0.95
N ASP A 99 -0.15 13.40 1.36
CA ASP A 99 0.11 12.15 0.67
C ASP A 99 -0.44 10.96 1.44
N ARG A 100 -1.19 10.14 0.72
CA ARG A 100 -1.57 8.80 1.18
C ARG A 100 -1.06 7.80 0.14
N CYS A 101 -0.22 6.89 0.57
CA CYS A 101 0.29 5.84 -0.29
C CYS A 101 0.36 4.53 0.51
N GLY A 102 -0.30 3.50 0.01
CA GLY A 102 -0.35 2.20 0.64
C GLY A 102 -0.25 1.06 -0.36
N VAL A 103 0.25 -0.07 0.13
CA VAL A 103 0.24 -1.35 -0.58
C VAL A 103 -0.52 -2.36 0.26
N SER A 104 -1.22 -3.28 -0.39
CA SER A 104 -1.96 -4.33 0.30
C SER A 104 -2.04 -5.58 -0.56
N VAL A 105 -2.15 -6.73 0.10
CA VAL A 105 -2.34 -8.03 -0.54
C VAL A 105 -3.74 -8.52 -0.21
N SER A 106 -4.50 -8.88 -1.24
CA SER A 106 -5.84 -9.45 -1.16
C SER A 106 -5.83 -10.91 -1.64
N GLY A 107 -6.98 -11.56 -1.74
CA GLY A 107 -7.10 -12.95 -2.18
C GLY A 107 -6.36 -13.25 -3.49
N GLY A 108 -6.72 -12.57 -4.56
CA GLY A 108 -6.16 -12.79 -5.90
C GLY A 108 -5.38 -11.61 -6.47
N THR A 109 -5.16 -10.55 -5.71
CA THR A 109 -4.51 -9.33 -6.19
C THR A 109 -3.58 -8.70 -5.17
N GLU A 110 -2.56 -8.05 -5.69
CA GLU A 110 -1.70 -7.11 -4.99
C GLU A 110 -2.10 -5.70 -5.42
N ASN A 111 -2.25 -4.80 -4.48
CA ASN A 111 -2.87 -3.51 -4.73
C ASN A 111 -1.97 -2.37 -4.24
N VAL A 112 -1.99 -1.30 -5.01
CA VAL A 112 -1.41 -0.01 -4.64
C VAL A 112 -2.51 1.02 -4.65
N ASN A 113 -2.58 1.83 -3.62
CA ASN A 113 -3.51 2.95 -3.54
C ASN A 113 -2.72 4.19 -3.13
N GLY A 114 -2.99 5.30 -3.78
CA GLY A 114 -2.40 6.60 -3.45
C GLY A 114 -3.39 7.71 -3.69
N SER A 115 -3.28 8.76 -2.90
CA SER A 115 -4.02 10.01 -3.11
C SER A 115 -3.12 11.16 -2.67
N THR A 116 -3.01 12.18 -3.50
CA THR A 116 -2.14 13.32 -3.28
C THR A 116 -2.63 14.57 -4.02
N THR A 117 -1.90 15.66 -3.89
CA THR A 117 -2.08 16.85 -4.72
C THR A 117 -1.08 16.86 -5.88
N PRO A 118 -1.33 17.60 -6.96
CA PRO A 118 -0.34 17.78 -8.05
C PRO A 118 1.01 18.29 -7.54
N LYS A 119 1.02 19.10 -6.50
CA LYS A 119 2.23 19.66 -5.87
C LYS A 119 3.06 18.56 -5.20
N ASP A 120 2.42 17.60 -4.56
CA ASP A 120 3.08 16.58 -3.73
C ASP A 120 3.24 15.24 -4.47
N LEU A 121 2.87 15.18 -5.77
CA LEU A 121 2.89 13.98 -6.59
C LEU A 121 4.24 13.26 -6.61
N GLU A 122 5.33 14.03 -6.69
CA GLU A 122 6.69 13.46 -6.65
C GLU A 122 6.97 12.76 -5.32
N THR A 123 6.51 13.34 -4.22
CA THR A 123 6.66 12.75 -2.89
C THR A 123 5.90 11.43 -2.79
N MET A 124 4.67 11.38 -3.30
CA MET A 124 3.88 10.13 -3.34
C MET A 124 4.62 9.03 -4.12
N PHE A 125 5.20 9.34 -5.28
CA PHE A 125 5.97 8.35 -6.05
C PHE A 125 7.26 7.92 -5.35
N LYS A 126 7.94 8.82 -4.63
CA LYS A 126 9.10 8.45 -3.79
C LYS A 126 8.70 7.49 -2.67
N LEU A 127 7.57 7.74 -2.01
CA LEU A 127 7.03 6.83 -0.99
C LEU A 127 6.66 5.47 -1.57
N LEU A 128 6.05 5.45 -2.74
CA LEU A 128 5.72 4.22 -3.44
C LEU A 128 6.97 3.43 -3.80
N TYR A 129 7.98 4.08 -4.35
CA TYR A 129 9.27 3.47 -4.65
C TYR A 129 9.89 2.80 -3.41
N LEU A 130 9.96 3.53 -2.31
CA LEU A 130 10.51 3.00 -1.06
C LEU A 130 9.74 1.79 -0.51
N ARG A 131 8.42 1.72 -0.75
CA ARG A 131 7.61 0.57 -0.32
C ARG A 131 8.00 -0.73 -1.04
N PHE A 132 8.47 -0.63 -2.27
CA PHE A 132 8.90 -1.79 -3.07
C PHE A 132 10.38 -2.08 -2.92
N GLU A 133 11.23 -1.07 -2.91
CA GLU A 133 12.68 -1.24 -2.98
C GLU A 133 13.34 -1.23 -1.60
N GLU A 134 12.77 -0.49 -0.64
CA GLU A 134 13.34 -0.35 0.71
C GLU A 134 12.27 -0.56 1.80
N PRO A 135 11.57 -1.70 1.80
CA PRO A 135 10.61 -2.00 2.86
C PRO A 135 11.35 -2.10 4.19
N ARG A 136 10.82 -1.44 5.21
CA ARG A 136 11.41 -1.46 6.55
C ARG A 136 10.75 -2.51 7.40
N PHE A 137 11.56 -3.25 8.16
CA PHE A 137 11.11 -4.09 9.28
C PHE A 137 11.65 -3.50 10.59
N ASP A 138 10.77 -3.18 11.50
CA ASP A 138 11.10 -2.69 12.83
C ASP A 138 10.73 -3.74 13.88
N LYS A 139 11.76 -4.41 14.40
CA LYS A 139 11.57 -5.54 15.33
C LYS A 139 10.89 -5.12 16.63
N GLU A 140 11.21 -3.95 17.16
CA GLU A 140 10.62 -3.47 18.42
C GLU A 140 9.11 -3.20 18.22
N ILE A 141 8.75 -2.50 17.16
CA ILE A 141 7.35 -2.26 16.81
C ILE A 141 6.62 -3.58 16.54
N HIS A 142 7.26 -4.52 15.85
CA HIS A 142 6.69 -5.84 15.61
C HIS A 142 6.39 -6.56 16.92
N ASP A 143 7.37 -6.67 17.82
CA ASP A 143 7.22 -7.42 19.07
C ASP A 143 6.14 -6.81 19.97
N VAL A 144 6.12 -5.49 20.12
CA VAL A 144 5.07 -4.77 20.87
C VAL A 144 3.69 -5.02 20.27
N THR A 145 3.58 -4.98 18.95
CA THR A 145 2.31 -5.19 18.25
C THR A 145 1.84 -6.62 18.39
N MET A 146 2.74 -7.61 18.26
CA MET A 146 2.41 -9.02 18.47
C MET A 146 1.94 -9.29 19.89
N GLN A 147 2.60 -8.70 20.87
CA GLN A 147 2.18 -8.85 22.27
C GLN A 147 0.77 -8.30 22.51
N LYS A 148 0.47 -7.11 21.97
CA LYS A 148 -0.89 -6.54 22.04
C LYS A 148 -1.94 -7.44 21.40
N TYR A 149 -1.65 -8.04 20.26
CA TYR A 149 -2.59 -9.00 19.64
C TYR A 149 -2.79 -10.23 20.50
N LEU A 150 -1.72 -10.81 21.06
CA LEU A 150 -1.82 -11.97 21.95
C LEU A 150 -2.67 -11.69 23.19
N GLU A 151 -2.56 -10.49 23.75
CA GLU A 151 -3.38 -10.05 24.89
C GLU A 151 -4.84 -9.80 24.49
N LEU A 152 -5.10 -9.40 23.25
CA LEU A 152 -6.45 -9.10 22.76
C LEU A 152 -7.25 -10.35 22.38
N ILE A 153 -6.60 -11.40 21.86
CA ILE A 153 -7.24 -12.63 21.37
C ILE A 153 -8.19 -13.26 22.41
N PRO A 154 -7.84 -13.41 23.70
CA PRO A 154 -8.74 -13.98 24.70
C PRO A 154 -10.02 -13.15 24.91
N THR A 155 -9.93 -11.83 24.73
CA THR A 155 -11.07 -10.92 24.84
C THR A 155 -11.97 -11.06 23.62
N MET A 156 -11.41 -11.08 22.42
CA MET A 156 -12.15 -11.27 21.17
C MET A 156 -12.91 -12.60 21.14
N LYS A 157 -12.31 -13.68 21.64
CA LYS A 157 -12.95 -14.98 21.73
C LYS A 157 -14.15 -15.03 22.68
N LYS A 158 -14.32 -14.05 23.55
CA LYS A 158 -15.45 -13.91 24.47
C LYS A 158 -16.48 -12.89 24.03
N ASP A 159 -16.17 -12.09 23.03
CA ASP A 159 -17.08 -11.07 22.51
C ASP A 159 -18.13 -11.69 21.60
N PRO A 160 -19.44 -11.55 21.93
CA PRO A 160 -20.53 -12.15 21.15
C PRO A 160 -20.55 -11.68 19.70
N SER A 161 -20.19 -10.43 19.42
CA SER A 161 -20.17 -9.88 18.06
C SER A 161 -19.06 -10.52 17.22
N SER A 162 -17.89 -10.74 17.82
CA SER A 162 -16.77 -11.44 17.16
C SER A 162 -17.14 -12.88 16.85
N ILE A 163 -17.75 -13.60 17.81
CA ILE A 163 -18.21 -14.98 17.63
C ILE A 163 -19.26 -15.08 16.51
N MET A 164 -20.21 -14.15 16.47
CA MET A 164 -21.24 -14.10 15.43
C MET A 164 -20.61 -13.86 14.07
N GLN A 165 -19.69 -12.90 13.95
CA GLN A 165 -19.01 -12.58 12.70
C GLN A 165 -18.20 -13.77 12.17
N ASP A 166 -17.46 -14.45 13.03
CA ASP A 166 -16.70 -15.65 12.68
C ASP A 166 -17.60 -16.78 12.19
N SER A 167 -18.74 -16.99 12.88
CA SER A 167 -19.73 -18.00 12.50
C SER A 167 -20.37 -17.69 11.15
N LEU A 168 -20.74 -16.43 10.90
CA LEU A 168 -21.28 -15.99 9.62
C LEU A 168 -20.26 -16.16 8.49
N SER A 169 -19.02 -15.76 8.72
CA SER A 169 -17.94 -15.90 7.74
C SER A 169 -17.71 -17.36 7.37
N LEU A 170 -17.74 -18.26 8.34
CA LEU A 170 -17.59 -19.71 8.11
C LEU A 170 -18.75 -20.28 7.28
N ILE A 171 -19.99 -19.91 7.60
CA ILE A 171 -21.18 -20.37 6.87
C ILE A 171 -21.21 -19.85 5.44
N MET A 172 -20.78 -18.61 5.22
CA MET A 172 -20.81 -17.97 3.89
C MET A 172 -19.65 -18.38 3.00
N SER A 173 -18.58 -18.96 3.54
CA SER A 173 -17.40 -19.38 2.78
C SER A 173 -17.43 -20.87 2.36
N ASN A 174 -18.44 -21.63 2.76
CA ASN A 174 -18.65 -23.06 2.41
C ASN A 174 -19.60 -23.23 1.23
#